data_0edb6a8f14ff5d0e29a880e1749bbb3f
#
_entry.id   0edb6a8f14ff5d0e29a880e1749bbb3f
#
_cell.length_a   1.000
_cell.length_b   1.000
_cell.length_c   1.000
_cell.angle_alpha   90.00
_cell.angle_beta   90.00
_cell.angle_gamma   90.00
#
_symmetry.space_group_name_H-M   'P 1'
#
loop_
_entity.id
_entity.type
_entity.pdbx_description
1 polymer ?
#
loop_
_entity_poly.entity_id
_entity_poly.type
_entity_poly.pdbx_seq_one_letter_code
_entity_poly.pdbx_strand_id
1 'polypeptide(L)'
;MNLLEMAYRFLWRASRNALCAVPAGRRWLYPDRALATRFGRGDAEYAWRVFHSHLRKLHRAGFTHASRVLEPGPGRNLGTALLWWAYLRARGCGDVSVVCWDVFPNADRRDADYWREMARALLDKWPEASDLLGPAEREMHAALAETVQAGSPTIEYVVCPLRSLTASTTVKSFDLVYSQAVIEHIWFVDEFWRATARITATDGWHSHRIDLADHGRRETNYLEMCQWPDWSYWATQRFTPGALNRWRASHHLAKVAAEGLQICSRDADVRDAIPVSRNRLAARFRDLDDVDLRTTGLDLVARKVAS
;
A
#
# COMPACT_ATOMS: atom_id res chain seq x y z
N MET A 1 25.03 4.52 25.16
CA MET A 1 23.71 4.79 25.78
C MET A 1 23.66 4.01 27.08
N ASN A 2 23.42 4.67 28.22
CA ASN A 2 23.37 4.00 29.52
C ASN A 2 21.99 3.31 29.73
N LEU A 3 21.92 2.40 30.72
CA LEU A 3 20.74 1.62 31.05
C LEU A 3 19.51 2.49 31.39
N LEU A 4 19.73 3.61 32.07
CA LEU A 4 18.67 4.54 32.49
C LEU A 4 18.08 5.24 31.26
N GLU A 5 18.90 5.67 30.30
CA GLU A 5 18.44 6.28 29.06
C GLU A 5 17.65 5.26 28.20
N MET A 6 18.10 4.01 28.15
CA MET A 6 17.37 2.93 27.46
C MET A 6 16.00 2.67 28.09
N ALA A 7 15.96 2.56 29.41
CA ALA A 7 14.72 2.35 30.17
C ALA A 7 13.75 3.53 29.96
N TYR A 8 14.23 4.76 30.06
CA TYR A 8 13.42 5.95 29.82
C TYR A 8 12.82 5.97 28.42
N ARG A 9 13.62 5.74 27.39
CA ARG A 9 13.16 5.70 25.99
C ARG A 9 12.14 4.59 25.75
N PHE A 10 12.34 3.43 26.37
CA PHE A 10 11.40 2.33 26.30
C PHE A 10 10.06 2.70 26.95
N LEU A 11 10.09 3.18 28.20
CA LEU A 11 8.88 3.58 28.95
C LEU A 11 8.12 4.69 28.21
N TRP A 12 8.82 5.70 27.71
CA TRP A 12 8.20 6.78 26.94
C TRP A 12 7.51 6.26 25.67
N ARG A 13 8.18 5.38 24.90
CA ARG A 13 7.59 4.76 23.72
C ARG A 13 6.40 3.87 24.06
N ALA A 14 6.50 3.07 25.10
CA ALA A 14 5.43 2.19 25.54
C ALA A 14 4.20 2.99 26.01
N SER A 15 4.40 4.06 26.79
CA SER A 15 3.32 4.96 27.22
C SER A 15 2.64 5.63 26.03
N ARG A 16 3.42 6.13 25.06
CA ARG A 16 2.88 6.71 23.83
C ARG A 16 2.09 5.69 23.02
N ASN A 17 2.60 4.47 22.87
CA ASN A 17 1.90 3.39 22.17
C ASN A 17 0.60 3.00 22.89
N ALA A 18 0.58 2.94 24.22
CA ALA A 18 -0.62 2.69 25.00
C ALA A 18 -1.67 3.80 24.83
N LEU A 19 -1.25 5.07 24.80
CA LEU A 19 -2.15 6.20 24.48
C LEU A 19 -2.73 6.07 23.07
N CYS A 20 -1.96 5.63 22.09
CA CYS A 20 -2.44 5.42 20.73
C CYS A 20 -3.46 4.27 20.60
N ALA A 21 -3.51 3.35 21.57
CA ALA A 21 -4.53 2.29 21.61
C ALA A 21 -5.94 2.85 21.81
N VAL A 22 -6.04 4.04 22.41
CA VAL A 22 -7.32 4.73 22.65
C VAL A 22 -7.54 5.80 21.59
N PRO A 23 -8.70 5.86 20.90
CA PRO A 23 -8.96 6.83 19.85
C PRO A 23 -8.68 8.29 20.24
N ALA A 24 -9.08 8.71 21.45
CA ALA A 24 -8.84 10.06 21.97
C ALA A 24 -7.33 10.35 22.14
N GLY A 25 -6.57 9.43 22.72
CA GLY A 25 -5.13 9.56 22.91
C GLY A 25 -4.39 9.60 21.58
N ARG A 26 -4.80 8.79 20.61
CA ARG A 26 -4.25 8.82 19.26
C ARG A 26 -4.51 10.15 18.56
N ARG A 27 -5.74 10.69 18.61
CA ARG A 27 -6.05 12.02 18.07
C ARG A 27 -5.23 13.13 18.72
N TRP A 28 -5.00 13.02 20.02
CA TRP A 28 -4.19 13.99 20.76
C TRP A 28 -2.71 13.96 20.34
N LEU A 29 -2.13 12.74 20.22
CA LEU A 29 -0.72 12.56 19.84
C LEU A 29 -0.47 12.77 18.35
N TYR A 30 -1.45 12.42 17.52
CA TYR A 30 -1.39 12.44 16.06
C TYR A 30 -2.69 13.04 15.53
N PRO A 31 -2.87 14.36 15.60
CA PRO A 31 -4.03 15.01 15.00
C PRO A 31 -4.09 14.70 13.49
N ASP A 32 -5.29 14.54 12.96
CA ASP A 32 -5.55 14.03 11.61
C ASP A 32 -4.74 14.76 10.52
N ARG A 33 -4.50 16.08 10.70
CA ARG A 33 -3.61 16.85 9.81
C ARG A 33 -2.16 16.33 9.79
N ALA A 34 -1.62 15.91 10.94
CA ALA A 34 -0.26 15.38 11.02
C ALA A 34 -0.17 13.97 10.42
N LEU A 35 -1.19 13.15 10.56
CA LEU A 35 -1.30 11.85 9.90
C LEU A 35 -1.39 12.03 8.38
N ALA A 36 -2.27 12.91 7.92
CA ALA A 36 -2.48 13.21 6.51
C ALA A 36 -1.19 13.74 5.82
N THR A 37 -0.41 14.61 6.48
CA THR A 37 0.87 15.09 5.93
C THR A 37 1.99 14.05 5.97
N ARG A 38 1.91 13.08 6.88
CA ARG A 38 2.96 12.07 7.06
C ARG A 38 2.86 10.90 6.08
N PHE A 39 1.65 10.54 5.63
CA PHE A 39 1.41 9.33 4.84
C PHE A 39 1.01 9.59 3.38
N GLY A 40 0.89 10.85 2.94
CA GLY A 40 0.53 11.20 1.57
C GLY A 40 1.56 12.11 0.91
N ARG A 41 2.06 11.71 -0.24
CA ARG A 41 2.76 12.61 -1.17
C ARG A 41 1.74 13.05 -2.22
N GLY A 42 1.20 14.25 -2.04
CA GLY A 42 0.02 14.70 -2.74
C GLY A 42 0.26 15.39 -4.08
N ASP A 43 1.11 14.85 -4.96
CA ASP A 43 1.31 15.44 -6.27
C ASP A 43 0.89 14.51 -7.44
N ALA A 44 0.58 15.07 -8.58
CA ALA A 44 0.21 14.35 -9.78
C ALA A 44 1.37 13.51 -10.32
N GLU A 45 2.61 13.96 -10.18
CA GLU A 45 3.82 13.22 -10.59
C GLU A 45 3.96 11.92 -9.80
N TYR A 46 3.65 11.96 -8.48
CA TYR A 46 3.65 10.76 -7.66
C TYR A 46 2.58 9.77 -8.14
N ALA A 47 1.36 10.25 -8.40
CA ALA A 47 0.27 9.41 -8.90
C ALA A 47 0.64 8.73 -10.21
N TRP A 48 1.21 9.47 -11.18
CA TRP A 48 1.71 8.93 -12.44
C TRP A 48 2.81 7.88 -12.23
N ARG A 49 3.78 8.16 -11.39
CA ARG A 49 4.87 7.23 -11.09
C ARG A 49 4.37 5.91 -10.50
N VAL A 50 3.45 5.99 -9.53
CA VAL A 50 2.83 4.81 -8.91
C VAL A 50 2.02 4.03 -9.93
N PHE A 51 1.14 4.69 -10.67
CA PHE A 51 0.33 4.08 -11.71
C PHE A 51 1.18 3.36 -12.75
N HIS A 52 2.19 4.04 -13.33
CA HIS A 52 3.08 3.44 -14.33
C HIS A 52 3.89 2.26 -13.76
N SER A 53 4.32 2.34 -12.51
CA SER A 53 5.03 1.23 -11.86
C SER A 53 4.16 -0.03 -11.78
N HIS A 54 2.91 0.10 -11.32
CA HIS A 54 1.99 -1.02 -11.24
C HIS A 54 1.56 -1.51 -12.63
N LEU A 55 1.23 -0.61 -13.55
CA LEU A 55 0.81 -0.97 -14.91
C LEU A 55 1.89 -1.76 -15.65
N ARG A 56 3.15 -1.32 -15.57
CA ARG A 56 4.29 -2.02 -16.19
C ARG A 56 4.46 -3.44 -15.66
N LYS A 57 4.36 -3.63 -14.34
CA LYS A 57 4.47 -4.94 -13.71
C LYS A 57 3.32 -5.87 -14.11
N LEU A 58 2.12 -5.34 -14.10
CA LEU A 58 0.92 -6.07 -14.48
C LEU A 58 0.95 -6.47 -15.97
N HIS A 59 1.34 -5.56 -16.89
CA HIS A 59 1.48 -5.88 -18.32
C HIS A 59 2.51 -6.99 -18.55
N ARG A 60 3.67 -6.93 -17.88
CA ARG A 60 4.68 -8.00 -17.96
C ARG A 60 4.16 -9.34 -17.48
N ALA A 61 3.23 -9.34 -16.53
CA ALA A 61 2.60 -10.54 -16.02
C ALA A 61 1.40 -11.04 -16.87
N GLY A 62 1.00 -10.29 -17.90
CA GLY A 62 -0.10 -10.66 -18.80
C GLY A 62 -1.48 -10.07 -18.40
N PHE A 63 -1.50 -9.02 -17.57
CA PHE A 63 -2.74 -8.32 -17.26
C PHE A 63 -3.34 -7.65 -18.49
N THR A 64 -4.64 -7.86 -18.70
CA THR A 64 -5.35 -7.32 -19.86
C THR A 64 -6.59 -6.53 -19.51
N HIS A 65 -7.26 -6.87 -18.40
CA HIS A 65 -8.60 -6.36 -18.11
C HIS A 65 -8.86 -6.29 -16.60
N ALA A 66 -9.56 -5.24 -16.19
CA ALA A 66 -10.25 -5.12 -14.90
C ALA A 66 -11.41 -4.12 -15.06
N SER A 67 -12.50 -4.34 -14.36
CA SER A 67 -13.62 -3.39 -14.25
C SER A 67 -13.77 -2.88 -12.81
N ARG A 68 -13.34 -3.67 -11.84
CA ARG A 68 -13.42 -3.34 -10.42
C ARG A 68 -12.06 -3.40 -9.76
N VAL A 69 -11.64 -2.27 -9.24
CA VAL A 69 -10.32 -2.09 -8.64
C VAL A 69 -10.45 -1.75 -7.15
N LEU A 70 -9.62 -2.38 -6.31
CA LEU A 70 -9.44 -2.01 -4.91
C LEU A 70 -8.05 -1.43 -4.69
N GLU A 71 -7.98 -0.25 -4.10
CA GLU A 71 -6.76 0.37 -3.59
C GLU A 71 -6.77 0.41 -2.06
N PRO A 72 -6.13 -0.53 -1.36
CA PRO A 72 -5.87 -0.40 0.07
C PRO A 72 -4.87 0.71 0.36
N GLY A 73 -5.20 1.59 1.32
CA GLY A 73 -4.31 2.64 1.80
C GLY A 73 -3.94 3.71 0.78
N PRO A 74 -4.89 4.34 0.07
CA PRO A 74 -4.58 5.34 -0.96
C PRO A 74 -3.88 6.58 -0.38
N GLY A 75 -3.97 6.80 0.93
CA GLY A 75 -3.46 7.99 1.57
C GLY A 75 -4.33 9.22 1.26
N ARG A 76 -3.69 10.39 1.13
CA ARG A 76 -4.39 11.66 0.86
C ARG A 76 -4.74 11.86 -0.62
N ASN A 77 -3.97 11.26 -1.50
CA ASN A 77 -4.00 11.50 -2.93
C ASN A 77 -4.68 10.35 -3.66
N LEU A 78 -5.87 10.60 -4.17
CA LEU A 78 -6.62 9.64 -4.96
C LEU A 78 -6.29 9.71 -6.47
N GLY A 79 -5.21 10.39 -6.84
CA GLY A 79 -4.80 10.55 -8.25
C GLY A 79 -4.47 9.23 -8.93
N THR A 80 -3.86 8.27 -8.21
CA THR A 80 -3.58 6.93 -8.75
C THR A 80 -4.88 6.19 -9.07
N ALA A 81 -5.88 6.28 -8.18
CA ALA A 81 -7.21 5.72 -8.42
C ALA A 81 -7.88 6.35 -9.65
N LEU A 82 -7.76 7.67 -9.82
CA LEU A 82 -8.29 8.38 -10.99
C LEU A 82 -7.60 7.94 -12.29
N LEU A 83 -6.28 7.72 -12.27
CA LEU A 83 -5.54 7.20 -13.42
C LEU A 83 -5.99 5.76 -13.77
N TRP A 84 -6.17 4.88 -12.79
CA TRP A 84 -6.70 3.53 -13.03
C TRP A 84 -8.11 3.58 -13.62
N TRP A 85 -9.00 4.40 -13.06
CA TRP A 85 -10.35 4.58 -13.58
C TRP A 85 -10.35 5.06 -15.04
N ALA A 86 -9.57 6.11 -15.36
CA ALA A 86 -9.48 6.65 -16.71
C ALA A 86 -8.88 5.65 -17.71
N TYR A 87 -7.79 4.96 -17.31
CA TYR A 87 -7.13 3.96 -18.15
C TYR A 87 -8.04 2.77 -18.49
N LEU A 88 -8.73 2.22 -17.49
CA LEU A 88 -9.59 1.05 -17.71
C LEU A 88 -10.84 1.41 -18.55
N ARG A 89 -11.40 2.61 -18.36
CA ARG A 89 -12.44 3.14 -19.26
C ARG A 89 -11.93 3.23 -20.70
N ALA A 90 -10.75 3.80 -20.89
CA ALA A 90 -10.12 3.93 -22.20
C ALA A 90 -9.85 2.57 -22.87
N ARG A 91 -9.68 1.52 -22.08
CA ARG A 91 -9.54 0.13 -22.56
C ARG A 91 -10.87 -0.55 -22.89
N GLY A 92 -12.00 0.15 -22.74
CA GLY A 92 -13.32 -0.43 -22.99
C GLY A 92 -13.76 -1.47 -21.96
N CYS A 93 -13.27 -1.36 -20.73
CA CYS A 93 -13.57 -2.34 -19.67
C CYS A 93 -15.00 -2.24 -19.08
N GLY A 94 -15.93 -1.58 -19.74
CA GLY A 94 -17.32 -1.42 -19.29
C GLY A 94 -17.45 -0.46 -18.11
N ASP A 95 -18.34 -0.76 -17.16
CA ASP A 95 -18.59 0.07 -15.99
C ASP A 95 -17.44 -0.06 -14.98
N VAL A 96 -16.41 0.76 -15.16
CA VAL A 96 -15.24 0.80 -14.28
C VAL A 96 -15.56 1.47 -12.96
N SER A 97 -15.25 0.80 -11.86
CA SER A 97 -15.32 1.36 -10.50
C SER A 97 -14.02 1.12 -9.74
N VAL A 98 -13.58 2.13 -9.00
CA VAL A 98 -12.42 2.04 -8.11
C VAL A 98 -12.87 2.28 -6.68
N VAL A 99 -12.53 1.36 -5.79
CA VAL A 99 -12.76 1.50 -4.35
C VAL A 99 -11.42 1.78 -3.68
N CYS A 100 -11.30 2.94 -3.07
CA CYS A 100 -10.18 3.32 -2.22
C CYS A 100 -10.55 2.99 -0.77
N TRP A 101 -9.87 2.03 -0.16
CA TRP A 101 -10.14 1.61 1.21
C TRP A 101 -9.04 2.03 2.17
N ASP A 102 -9.43 2.61 3.30
CA ASP A 102 -8.51 2.95 4.38
C ASP A 102 -9.13 2.62 5.75
N VAL A 103 -8.29 2.48 6.76
CA VAL A 103 -8.72 2.35 8.17
C VAL A 103 -8.84 3.71 8.86
N PHE A 104 -8.33 4.77 8.23
CA PHE A 104 -8.36 6.15 8.71
C PHE A 104 -8.81 7.09 7.59
N PRO A 105 -9.48 8.21 7.91
CA PRO A 105 -9.92 9.20 6.94
C PRO A 105 -8.74 10.06 6.46
N ASN A 106 -7.83 9.49 5.64
CA ASN A 106 -6.65 10.19 5.14
C ASN A 106 -6.97 11.14 3.97
N ALA A 107 -7.98 10.85 3.15
CA ALA A 107 -8.41 11.71 2.05
C ALA A 107 -9.49 12.68 2.53
N ASP A 108 -9.10 13.93 2.77
CA ASP A 108 -9.97 14.97 3.33
C ASP A 108 -11.00 15.49 2.31
N ARG A 109 -10.61 15.61 1.04
CA ARG A 109 -11.41 16.15 -0.04
C ARG A 109 -11.73 15.08 -1.07
N ARG A 110 -12.99 15.00 -1.48
CA ARG A 110 -13.54 14.04 -2.45
C ARG A 110 -14.73 14.63 -3.20
N ASP A 111 -14.90 15.94 -3.09
CA ASP A 111 -15.94 16.70 -3.79
C ASP A 111 -15.63 16.83 -5.29
N ALA A 112 -16.57 17.36 -6.03
CA ALA A 112 -16.41 17.56 -7.47
C ALA A 112 -15.23 18.48 -7.81
N ASP A 113 -14.95 19.48 -6.97
CA ASP A 113 -13.83 20.41 -7.19
C ASP A 113 -12.48 19.70 -6.99
N TYR A 114 -12.37 18.82 -5.99
CA TYR A 114 -11.19 17.98 -5.83
C TYR A 114 -10.91 17.16 -7.09
N TRP A 115 -11.92 16.50 -7.64
CA TRP A 115 -11.73 15.67 -8.85
C TRP A 115 -11.37 16.52 -10.07
N ARG A 116 -11.95 17.70 -10.22
CA ARG A 116 -11.58 18.65 -11.29
C ARG A 116 -10.14 19.12 -11.17
N GLU A 117 -9.73 19.52 -9.96
CA GLU A 117 -8.36 19.96 -9.67
C GLU A 117 -7.35 18.83 -9.91
N MET A 118 -7.64 17.62 -9.42
CA MET A 118 -6.78 16.45 -9.60
C MET A 118 -6.65 16.05 -11.07
N ALA A 119 -7.75 15.96 -11.81
CA ALA A 119 -7.72 15.65 -13.23
C ALA A 119 -6.91 16.68 -14.02
N ARG A 120 -7.08 17.98 -13.73
CA ARG A 120 -6.28 19.06 -14.34
C ARG A 120 -4.80 18.88 -14.04
N ALA A 121 -4.43 18.66 -12.78
CA ALA A 121 -3.04 18.45 -12.38
C ALA A 121 -2.41 17.21 -13.06
N LEU A 122 -3.18 16.14 -13.25
CA LEU A 122 -2.72 14.95 -13.98
C LEU A 122 -2.52 15.22 -15.46
N LEU A 123 -3.39 16.01 -16.08
CA LEU A 123 -3.22 16.44 -17.49
C LEU A 123 -2.01 17.38 -17.66
N ASP A 124 -1.79 18.32 -16.74
CA ASP A 124 -0.65 19.23 -16.73
C ASP A 124 0.70 18.48 -16.57
N LYS A 125 0.67 17.30 -15.95
CA LYS A 125 1.81 16.41 -15.74
C LYS A 125 1.77 15.17 -16.63
N TRP A 126 1.08 15.24 -17.76
CA TRP A 126 1.02 14.14 -18.73
C TRP A 126 2.43 13.73 -19.16
N PRO A 127 2.77 12.44 -19.10
CA PRO A 127 4.12 12.00 -19.50
C PRO A 127 4.35 12.17 -21.01
N GLU A 128 5.54 12.59 -21.40
CA GLU A 128 5.95 12.89 -22.81
C GLU A 128 5.96 11.63 -23.64
N ALA A 129 5.50 10.67 -23.58
CA ALA A 129 5.31 9.43 -24.31
C ALA A 129 5.28 8.24 -23.35
N SER A 130 4.23 7.50 -23.37
CA SER A 130 4.14 6.29 -22.59
C SER A 130 3.74 5.12 -23.50
N ASP A 131 4.72 4.37 -23.97
CA ASP A 131 4.48 3.09 -24.67
C ASP A 131 3.56 2.14 -23.85
N LEU A 132 3.47 2.38 -22.53
CA LEU A 132 2.62 1.61 -21.63
C LEU A 132 1.13 1.88 -21.83
N LEU A 133 0.75 3.08 -22.22
CA LEU A 133 -0.65 3.46 -22.46
C LEU A 133 -1.15 2.96 -23.82
N GLY A 134 -0.25 2.96 -24.82
CA GLY A 134 -0.56 2.48 -26.17
C GLY A 134 -1.84 3.10 -26.73
N PRO A 135 -2.73 2.29 -27.33
CA PRO A 135 -3.97 2.81 -27.92
C PRO A 135 -4.94 3.48 -26.92
N ALA A 136 -4.78 3.23 -25.62
CA ALA A 136 -5.64 3.82 -24.60
C ALA A 136 -5.27 5.28 -24.27
N GLU A 137 -4.15 5.79 -24.75
CA GLU A 137 -3.62 7.12 -24.37
C GLU A 137 -4.62 8.25 -24.66
N ARG A 138 -5.13 8.31 -25.89
CA ARG A 138 -6.06 9.35 -26.32
C ARG A 138 -7.38 9.33 -25.54
N GLU A 139 -7.96 8.15 -25.37
CA GLU A 139 -9.22 7.94 -24.67
C GLU A 139 -9.05 8.19 -23.17
N MET A 140 -7.90 7.86 -22.59
CA MET A 140 -7.57 8.16 -21.20
C MET A 140 -7.44 9.67 -20.96
N HIS A 141 -6.77 10.40 -21.89
CA HIS A 141 -6.70 11.85 -21.86
C HIS A 141 -8.11 12.47 -21.94
N ALA A 142 -8.97 11.96 -22.83
CA ALA A 142 -10.35 12.42 -22.95
C ALA A 142 -11.16 12.16 -21.67
N ALA A 143 -11.01 11.01 -21.02
CA ALA A 143 -11.68 10.70 -19.75
C ALA A 143 -11.25 11.63 -18.61
N LEU A 144 -9.98 11.98 -18.54
CA LEU A 144 -9.49 12.99 -17.57
C LEU A 144 -10.03 14.38 -17.91
N ALA A 145 -10.05 14.78 -19.18
CA ALA A 145 -10.61 16.06 -19.62
C ALA A 145 -12.12 16.15 -19.31
N GLU A 146 -12.87 15.06 -19.50
CA GLU A 146 -14.28 14.96 -19.06
C GLU A 146 -14.40 15.16 -17.55
N THR A 147 -13.50 14.56 -16.75
CA THR A 147 -13.50 14.75 -15.30
C THR A 147 -13.23 16.20 -14.88
N VAL A 148 -12.41 16.93 -15.63
CA VAL A 148 -12.19 18.39 -15.41
C VAL A 148 -13.50 19.16 -15.55
N GLN A 149 -14.42 18.71 -16.40
CA GLN A 149 -15.72 19.37 -16.59
C GLN A 149 -16.75 18.86 -15.57
N ALA A 150 -16.94 17.56 -15.49
CA ALA A 150 -18.01 16.95 -14.69
C ALA A 150 -17.66 16.82 -13.19
N GLY A 151 -16.41 16.52 -12.84
CA GLY A 151 -15.95 16.32 -11.46
C GLY A 151 -16.54 15.07 -10.79
N SER A 152 -16.91 14.04 -11.54
CA SER A 152 -17.63 12.89 -10.99
C SER A 152 -17.15 11.52 -11.55
N PRO A 153 -15.90 11.11 -11.27
CA PRO A 153 -15.46 9.76 -11.59
C PRO A 153 -16.14 8.72 -10.67
N THR A 154 -16.30 7.47 -11.14
CA THR A 154 -16.84 6.38 -10.32
C THR A 154 -15.75 5.84 -9.38
N ILE A 155 -15.40 6.65 -8.37
CA ILE A 155 -14.41 6.32 -7.33
C ILE A 155 -15.07 6.47 -5.97
N GLU A 156 -15.05 5.38 -5.20
CA GLU A 156 -15.58 5.35 -3.84
C GLU A 156 -14.43 5.35 -2.83
N TYR A 157 -14.55 6.14 -1.76
CA TYR A 157 -13.60 6.12 -0.64
C TYR A 157 -14.28 5.57 0.60
N VAL A 158 -13.82 4.40 1.06
CA VAL A 158 -14.40 3.66 2.18
C VAL A 158 -13.44 3.68 3.37
N VAL A 159 -13.92 4.13 4.52
CA VAL A 159 -13.16 4.11 5.78
C VAL A 159 -13.82 3.13 6.74
N CYS A 160 -13.22 1.97 6.90
CA CYS A 160 -13.73 0.94 7.82
C CYS A 160 -12.62 -0.04 8.20
N PRO A 161 -12.78 -0.79 9.31
CA PRO A 161 -11.90 -1.91 9.62
C PRO A 161 -11.92 -2.98 8.51
N LEU A 162 -10.79 -3.64 8.28
CA LEU A 162 -10.64 -4.69 7.25
C LEU A 162 -11.76 -5.75 7.29
N ARG A 163 -12.14 -6.19 8.48
CA ARG A 163 -13.25 -7.15 8.68
C ARG A 163 -14.59 -6.65 8.15
N SER A 164 -14.82 -5.33 8.22
CA SER A 164 -16.07 -4.74 7.72
C SER A 164 -16.09 -4.66 6.19
N LEU A 165 -14.94 -4.39 5.57
CA LEU A 165 -14.80 -4.44 4.10
C LEU A 165 -15.17 -5.83 3.56
N THR A 166 -14.74 -6.89 4.24
CA THR A 166 -14.95 -8.28 3.79
C THR A 166 -16.29 -8.88 4.23
N ALA A 167 -16.94 -8.30 5.22
CA ALA A 167 -18.24 -8.76 5.72
C ALA A 167 -19.42 -8.17 4.92
N SER A 168 -19.20 -7.08 4.19
CA SER A 168 -20.25 -6.48 3.37
C SER A 168 -20.63 -7.40 2.22
N THR A 169 -21.86 -7.90 2.23
CA THR A 169 -22.42 -8.75 1.17
C THR A 169 -22.59 -8.00 -0.16
N THR A 170 -22.48 -6.67 -0.13
CA THR A 170 -22.53 -5.81 -1.31
C THR A 170 -21.18 -5.67 -2.00
N VAL A 171 -20.08 -6.07 -1.34
CA VAL A 171 -18.75 -6.06 -1.95
C VAL A 171 -18.68 -7.17 -2.99
N LYS A 172 -18.91 -6.81 -4.23
CA LYS A 172 -18.65 -7.67 -5.39
C LYS A 172 -17.13 -7.92 -5.47
N SER A 173 -16.73 -9.04 -6.09
CA SER A 173 -15.32 -9.38 -6.26
C SER A 173 -14.55 -8.30 -7.04
N PHE A 174 -13.28 -8.10 -6.69
CA PHE A 174 -12.38 -7.17 -7.38
C PHE A 174 -11.53 -7.91 -8.41
N ASP A 175 -11.39 -7.31 -9.60
CA ASP A 175 -10.53 -7.86 -10.66
C ASP A 175 -9.06 -7.46 -10.47
N LEU A 176 -8.82 -6.35 -9.76
CA LEU A 176 -7.48 -5.87 -9.41
C LEU A 176 -7.47 -5.34 -7.97
N VAL A 177 -6.52 -5.82 -7.18
CA VAL A 177 -6.18 -5.26 -5.87
C VAL A 177 -4.74 -4.76 -5.94
N TYR A 178 -4.50 -3.47 -5.72
CA TYR A 178 -3.14 -2.93 -5.71
C TYR A 178 -2.87 -2.04 -4.50
N SER A 179 -1.64 -1.99 -4.04
CA SER A 179 -1.24 -1.07 -2.97
C SER A 179 0.21 -0.62 -3.09
N GLN A 180 0.47 0.61 -2.68
CA GLN A 180 1.79 1.24 -2.73
C GLN A 180 2.26 1.60 -1.32
N ALA A 181 3.22 0.85 -0.79
CA ALA A 181 3.84 1.09 0.53
C ALA A 181 2.80 1.21 1.68
N VAL A 182 1.98 0.18 1.80
CA VAL A 182 0.88 0.10 2.78
C VAL A 182 0.99 -1.14 3.65
N ILE A 183 1.31 -2.30 3.04
CA ILE A 183 1.23 -3.60 3.72
C ILE A 183 2.19 -3.67 4.90
N GLU A 184 3.34 -3.02 4.83
CA GLU A 184 4.31 -2.89 5.92
C GLU A 184 3.74 -2.23 7.18
N HIS A 185 2.67 -1.44 7.04
CA HIS A 185 1.99 -0.76 8.15
C HIS A 185 0.81 -1.55 8.72
N ILE A 186 0.43 -2.65 8.08
CA ILE A 186 -0.67 -3.52 8.50
C ILE A 186 -0.16 -4.54 9.52
N TRP A 187 -0.65 -4.48 10.76
CA TRP A 187 -0.20 -5.39 11.82
C TRP A 187 -0.78 -6.80 11.70
N PHE A 188 -1.99 -6.93 11.18
CA PHE A 188 -2.65 -8.21 10.93
C PHE A 188 -2.47 -8.63 9.47
N VAL A 189 -1.21 -8.83 9.06
CA VAL A 189 -0.84 -9.13 7.66
C VAL A 189 -1.48 -10.42 7.17
N ASP A 190 -1.56 -11.46 8.03
CA ASP A 190 -2.25 -12.71 7.71
C ASP A 190 -3.72 -12.49 7.35
N GLU A 191 -4.41 -11.65 8.13
CA GLU A 191 -5.81 -11.31 7.89
C GLU A 191 -5.96 -10.49 6.60
N PHE A 192 -5.04 -9.57 6.35
CA PHE A 192 -5.03 -8.77 5.12
C PHE A 192 -4.94 -9.64 3.87
N TRP A 193 -3.96 -10.54 3.81
CA TRP A 193 -3.79 -11.42 2.65
C TRP A 193 -4.99 -12.34 2.46
N ARG A 194 -5.48 -12.96 3.53
CA ARG A 194 -6.68 -13.80 3.49
C ARG A 194 -7.90 -13.03 3.02
N ALA A 195 -8.11 -11.84 3.57
CA ALA A 195 -9.26 -11.01 3.26
C ALA A 195 -9.23 -10.53 1.81
N THR A 196 -8.10 -10.01 1.34
CA THR A 196 -7.97 -9.52 -0.04
C THR A 196 -8.06 -10.66 -1.05
N ALA A 197 -7.44 -11.81 -0.80
CA ALA A 197 -7.59 -13.00 -1.65
C ALA A 197 -9.06 -13.45 -1.76
N ARG A 198 -9.82 -13.40 -0.64
CA ARG A 198 -11.23 -13.79 -0.62
C ARG A 198 -12.11 -12.89 -1.48
N ILE A 199 -11.88 -11.57 -1.45
CA ILE A 199 -12.68 -10.60 -2.21
C ILE A 199 -12.15 -10.37 -3.64
N THR A 200 -11.06 -11.01 -4.02
CA THR A 200 -10.56 -11.00 -5.40
C THR A 200 -11.35 -12.00 -6.24
N ALA A 201 -11.74 -11.60 -7.43
CA ALA A 201 -12.41 -12.45 -8.41
C ALA A 201 -11.51 -13.62 -8.83
N THR A 202 -12.10 -14.70 -9.30
CA THR A 202 -11.36 -15.73 -10.05
C THR A 202 -10.65 -15.05 -11.22
N ASP A 203 -9.41 -15.39 -11.47
CA ASP A 203 -8.52 -14.74 -12.44
C ASP A 203 -8.17 -13.27 -12.14
N GLY A 204 -8.60 -12.74 -11.01
CA GLY A 204 -8.26 -11.40 -10.56
C GLY A 204 -6.78 -11.26 -10.13
N TRP A 205 -6.30 -10.04 -10.14
CA TRP A 205 -4.90 -9.68 -9.99
C TRP A 205 -4.60 -8.97 -8.67
N HIS A 206 -3.39 -9.18 -8.20
CA HIS A 206 -2.76 -8.42 -7.12
C HIS A 206 -1.50 -7.75 -7.63
N SER A 207 -1.28 -6.48 -7.26
CA SER A 207 -0.03 -5.76 -7.55
C SER A 207 0.35 -4.90 -6.35
N HIS A 208 1.43 -5.25 -5.67
CA HIS A 208 1.82 -4.59 -4.43
C HIS A 208 3.28 -4.14 -4.47
N ARG A 209 3.53 -2.94 -3.97
CA ARG A 209 4.85 -2.51 -3.54
C ARG A 209 4.88 -2.50 -2.03
N ILE A 210 5.80 -3.24 -1.42
CA ILE A 210 5.97 -3.38 0.03
C ILE A 210 7.35 -2.84 0.42
N ASP A 211 7.40 -1.91 1.37
CA ASP A 211 8.65 -1.39 1.92
C ASP A 211 9.07 -2.21 3.14
N LEU A 212 10.21 -2.88 3.05
CA LEU A 212 10.71 -3.79 4.08
C LEU A 212 11.84 -3.17 4.92
N ALA A 213 12.17 -1.90 4.67
CA ALA A 213 13.23 -1.19 5.39
C ALA A 213 12.69 -0.41 6.59
N ASP A 214 13.46 -0.32 7.65
CA ASP A 214 13.18 0.62 8.75
C ASP A 214 13.17 2.05 8.23
N HIS A 215 12.05 2.75 8.40
CA HIS A 215 11.86 4.10 7.85
C HIS A 215 12.74 5.16 8.53
N GLY A 216 13.12 4.93 9.79
CA GLY A 216 13.97 5.87 10.55
C GLY A 216 15.46 5.68 10.31
N ARG A 217 15.86 4.51 9.77
CA ARG A 217 17.26 4.11 9.63
C ARG A 217 17.58 3.48 8.27
N ARG A 218 16.79 3.76 7.26
CA ARG A 218 16.88 3.16 5.91
C ARG A 218 18.29 3.08 5.35
N GLU A 219 19.09 4.13 5.49
CA GLU A 219 20.41 4.21 4.90
C GLU A 219 21.53 3.64 5.79
N THR A 220 21.33 3.62 7.10
CA THR A 220 22.37 3.20 8.05
C THR A 220 22.14 1.83 8.64
N ASN A 221 20.89 1.48 8.91
CA ASN A 221 20.49 0.19 9.47
C ASN A 221 19.03 -0.14 9.17
N TYR A 222 18.74 -0.51 7.95
CA TYR A 222 17.38 -0.83 7.51
C TYR A 222 16.74 -2.05 8.22
N LEU A 223 17.51 -2.79 9.04
CA LEU A 223 17.03 -3.88 9.90
C LEU A 223 16.89 -3.49 11.38
N GLU A 224 16.96 -2.21 11.74
CA GLU A 224 16.90 -1.81 13.15
C GLU A 224 15.64 -2.32 13.84
N MET A 225 14.49 -2.25 13.19
CA MET A 225 13.23 -2.80 13.69
C MET A 225 13.30 -4.31 13.97
N CYS A 226 14.13 -5.06 13.24
CA CYS A 226 14.29 -6.51 13.39
C CYS A 226 15.23 -6.91 14.55
N GLN A 227 15.93 -5.95 15.18
CA GLN A 227 16.79 -6.19 16.33
C GLN A 227 16.02 -6.22 17.68
N TRP A 228 14.81 -5.67 17.68
CA TRP A 228 14.02 -5.58 18.90
C TRP A 228 13.33 -6.92 19.21
N PRO A 229 13.40 -7.40 20.45
CA PRO A 229 12.59 -8.55 20.89
C PRO A 229 11.10 -8.30 20.60
N ASP A 230 10.36 -9.36 20.25
CA ASP A 230 8.97 -9.22 19.80
C ASP A 230 8.09 -8.52 20.82
N TRP A 231 8.23 -8.88 22.10
CA TRP A 231 7.46 -8.27 23.19
C TRP A 231 7.71 -6.77 23.32
N SER A 232 8.98 -6.32 23.19
CA SER A 232 9.33 -4.91 23.34
C SER A 232 8.91 -4.10 22.10
N TYR A 233 9.03 -4.66 20.93
CA TYR A 233 8.54 -4.04 19.70
C TYR A 233 7.01 -3.91 19.73
N TRP A 234 6.31 -4.97 20.13
CA TRP A 234 4.87 -4.95 20.31
C TRP A 234 4.43 -3.87 21.33
N ALA A 235 5.07 -3.84 22.52
CA ALA A 235 4.75 -2.89 23.57
C ALA A 235 4.96 -1.42 23.16
N THR A 236 5.86 -1.16 22.21
CA THR A 236 6.25 0.22 21.85
C THR A 236 5.72 0.70 20.50
N GLN A 237 5.23 -0.21 19.62
CA GLN A 237 4.92 0.14 18.24
C GLN A 237 3.51 -0.22 17.78
N ARG A 238 2.87 -1.25 18.35
CA ARG A 238 1.62 -1.83 17.82
C ARG A 238 0.52 -0.82 17.46
N PHE A 239 0.31 0.18 18.30
CA PHE A 239 -0.73 1.18 18.12
C PHE A 239 -0.20 2.51 17.59
N THR A 240 1.12 2.62 17.42
CA THR A 240 1.75 3.82 16.90
C THR A 240 1.49 3.94 15.39
N PRO A 241 0.88 5.03 14.92
CA PRO A 241 0.64 5.24 13.49
C PRO A 241 1.92 5.18 12.67
N GLY A 242 1.89 4.47 11.56
CA GLY A 242 3.04 4.30 10.66
C GLY A 242 4.14 3.38 11.17
N ALA A 243 3.90 2.65 12.26
CA ALA A 243 4.81 1.58 12.66
C ALA A 243 4.78 0.41 11.67
N LEU A 244 5.91 -0.28 11.56
CA LEU A 244 6.08 -1.38 10.61
C LEU A 244 5.75 -2.74 11.26
N ASN A 245 5.27 -3.70 10.50
CA ASN A 245 4.93 -5.03 11.01
C ASN A 245 6.14 -5.98 11.08
N ARG A 246 7.25 -5.66 10.47
CA ARG A 246 8.49 -6.43 10.40
C ARG A 246 8.42 -7.75 9.61
N TRP A 247 7.39 -7.97 8.80
CA TRP A 247 7.40 -9.09 7.87
C TRP A 247 8.50 -8.90 6.83
N ARG A 248 9.16 -10.00 6.47
CA ARG A 248 10.19 -10.01 5.41
C ARG A 248 9.57 -10.55 4.12
N ALA A 249 10.31 -10.45 3.02
CA ALA A 249 9.83 -10.87 1.71
C ALA A 249 9.36 -12.33 1.70
N SER A 250 10.12 -13.24 2.31
CA SER A 250 9.78 -14.65 2.42
C SER A 250 8.42 -14.90 3.09
N HIS A 251 8.12 -14.16 4.17
CA HIS A 251 6.84 -14.28 4.87
C HIS A 251 5.65 -13.87 3.99
N HIS A 252 5.78 -12.75 3.25
CA HIS A 252 4.74 -12.29 2.32
C HIS A 252 4.52 -13.30 1.19
N LEU A 253 5.61 -13.78 0.56
CA LEU A 253 5.53 -14.74 -0.54
C LEU A 253 4.88 -16.05 -0.11
N ALA A 254 5.28 -16.60 1.04
CA ALA A 254 4.70 -17.81 1.59
C ALA A 254 3.20 -17.65 1.88
N LYS A 255 2.82 -16.51 2.45
CA LYS A 255 1.42 -16.24 2.79
C LYS A 255 0.55 -16.04 1.55
N VAL A 256 1.02 -15.29 0.56
CA VAL A 256 0.34 -15.09 -0.73
C VAL A 256 0.04 -16.45 -1.40
N ALA A 257 1.04 -17.33 -1.46
CA ALA A 257 0.87 -18.67 -2.00
C ALA A 257 -0.13 -19.52 -1.18
N ALA A 258 -0.07 -19.44 0.15
CA ALA A 258 -0.97 -20.16 1.04
C ALA A 258 -2.45 -19.70 0.92
N GLU A 259 -2.71 -18.47 0.49
CA GLU A 259 -4.07 -17.96 0.23
C GLU A 259 -4.55 -18.24 -1.23
N GLY A 260 -3.86 -19.09 -1.97
CA GLY A 260 -4.25 -19.52 -3.32
C GLY A 260 -3.98 -18.47 -4.41
N LEU A 261 -3.08 -17.53 -4.15
CA LEU A 261 -2.63 -16.55 -5.14
C LEU A 261 -1.35 -17.04 -5.81
N GLN A 262 -1.39 -17.30 -7.10
CA GLN A 262 -0.23 -17.66 -7.89
C GLN A 262 0.67 -16.43 -8.09
N ILE A 263 1.92 -16.52 -7.65
CA ILE A 263 2.90 -15.45 -7.86
C ILE A 263 3.33 -15.45 -9.33
N CYS A 264 3.04 -14.36 -10.06
CA CYS A 264 3.38 -14.19 -11.47
C CYS A 264 4.72 -13.49 -11.66
N SER A 265 5.02 -12.50 -10.82
CA SER A 265 6.36 -11.87 -10.77
C SER A 265 6.68 -11.37 -9.38
N ARG A 266 7.98 -11.31 -9.10
CA ARG A 266 8.55 -10.72 -7.89
C ARG A 266 9.85 -10.03 -8.23
N ASP A 267 9.94 -8.75 -7.94
CA ASP A 267 11.16 -7.97 -8.03
C ASP A 267 11.53 -7.44 -6.66
N ALA A 268 12.79 -7.47 -6.29
CA ALA A 268 13.25 -7.09 -4.96
C ALA A 268 14.38 -6.07 -5.02
N ASP A 269 14.29 -5.05 -4.16
CA ASP A 269 15.43 -4.18 -3.90
C ASP A 269 16.34 -4.86 -2.88
N VAL A 270 17.47 -5.35 -3.31
CA VAL A 270 18.42 -6.08 -2.48
C VAL A 270 19.67 -5.24 -2.24
N ARG A 271 20.00 -5.00 -0.97
CA ARG A 271 21.23 -4.31 -0.56
C ARG A 271 22.45 -5.25 -0.67
N ASP A 272 23.63 -4.68 -0.78
CA ASP A 272 24.87 -5.46 -0.93
C ASP A 272 25.24 -6.23 0.34
N ALA A 273 24.95 -5.68 1.52
CA ALA A 273 25.33 -6.27 2.80
C ALA A 273 24.23 -6.17 3.85
N ILE A 274 24.25 -7.09 4.81
CA ILE A 274 23.43 -7.03 6.03
C ILE A 274 24.06 -6.00 6.97
N PRO A 275 23.32 -4.97 7.44
CA PRO A 275 23.92 -3.84 8.18
C PRO A 275 24.32 -4.18 9.61
N VAL A 276 23.94 -5.35 10.11
CA VAL A 276 24.21 -5.79 11.49
C VAL A 276 24.52 -7.28 11.54
N SER A 277 25.26 -7.71 12.54
CA SER A 277 25.50 -9.13 12.75
C SER A 277 24.21 -9.88 13.14
N ARG A 278 24.05 -11.13 12.70
CA ARG A 278 22.85 -11.95 12.93
C ARG A 278 22.48 -12.11 14.40
N ASN A 279 23.46 -12.21 15.28
CA ASN A 279 23.24 -12.33 16.73
C ASN A 279 22.54 -11.12 17.36
N ARG A 280 22.59 -9.94 16.71
CA ARG A 280 21.86 -8.74 17.12
C ARG A 280 20.41 -8.72 16.69
N LEU A 281 20.01 -9.58 15.76
CA LEU A 281 18.61 -9.70 15.34
C LEU A 281 17.79 -10.44 16.40
N ALA A 282 16.50 -10.14 16.50
CA ALA A 282 15.55 -10.95 17.28
C ALA A 282 15.53 -12.39 16.74
N ALA A 283 15.31 -13.37 17.62
CA ALA A 283 15.48 -14.79 17.35
C ALA A 283 14.83 -15.22 16.01
N ARG A 284 13.60 -14.79 15.76
CA ARG A 284 12.83 -15.19 14.55
C ARG A 284 13.44 -14.72 13.22
N PHE A 285 14.40 -13.79 13.25
CA PHE A 285 15.05 -13.29 12.02
C PHE A 285 16.44 -13.86 11.80
N ARG A 286 17.02 -14.59 12.79
CA ARG A 286 18.40 -15.06 12.72
C ARG A 286 18.61 -16.12 11.66
N ASP A 287 17.59 -16.94 11.42
CA ASP A 287 17.64 -18.10 10.51
C ASP A 287 17.14 -17.78 9.09
N LEU A 288 16.73 -16.52 8.84
CA LEU A 288 16.38 -16.09 7.49
C LEU A 288 17.62 -16.08 6.59
N ASP A 289 17.42 -16.37 5.30
CA ASP A 289 18.52 -16.31 4.35
C ASP A 289 19.07 -14.88 4.15
N ASP A 290 20.28 -14.77 3.61
CA ASP A 290 20.94 -13.48 3.42
C ASP A 290 20.21 -12.59 2.43
N VAL A 291 19.60 -13.17 1.40
CA VAL A 291 18.86 -12.39 0.39
C VAL A 291 17.62 -11.79 1.03
N ASP A 292 16.87 -12.56 1.82
CA ASP A 292 15.69 -12.05 2.52
C ASP A 292 16.06 -10.92 3.51
N LEU A 293 17.15 -11.10 4.29
CA LEU A 293 17.64 -10.05 5.19
C LEU A 293 18.10 -8.80 4.45
N ARG A 294 18.68 -8.91 3.26
CA ARG A 294 19.14 -7.79 2.44
C ARG A 294 18.02 -7.12 1.63
N THR A 295 16.86 -7.76 1.51
CA THR A 295 15.73 -7.22 0.76
C THR A 295 15.10 -6.03 1.51
N THR A 296 15.10 -4.87 0.90
CA THR A 296 14.54 -3.62 1.46
C THR A 296 13.24 -3.19 0.81
N GLY A 297 12.86 -3.79 -0.30
CA GLY A 297 11.61 -3.55 -1.00
C GLY A 297 11.20 -4.76 -1.80
N LEU A 298 9.90 -5.00 -1.91
CA LEU A 298 9.33 -6.10 -2.69
C LEU A 298 8.23 -5.57 -3.60
N ASP A 299 8.42 -5.74 -4.90
CA ASP A 299 7.36 -5.63 -5.90
C ASP A 299 6.80 -7.02 -6.16
N LEU A 300 5.52 -7.19 -5.97
CA LEU A 300 4.82 -8.46 -6.08
C LEU A 300 3.62 -8.34 -7.02
N VAL A 301 3.55 -9.21 -8.02
CA VAL A 301 2.36 -9.44 -8.83
C VAL A 301 1.91 -10.88 -8.66
N ALA A 302 0.64 -11.06 -8.32
CA ALA A 302 0.03 -12.38 -8.20
C ALA A 302 -1.35 -12.42 -8.85
N ARG A 303 -1.83 -13.62 -9.15
CA ARG A 303 -3.14 -13.85 -9.76
C ARG A 303 -3.90 -14.92 -8.97
N LYS A 304 -5.18 -14.71 -8.74
CA LYS A 304 -6.05 -15.73 -8.18
C LYS A 304 -6.42 -16.71 -9.28
N VAL A 305 -5.96 -17.94 -9.18
CA VAL A 305 -6.31 -19.00 -10.12
C VAL A 305 -7.56 -19.75 -9.64
N ALA A 306 -8.35 -20.29 -10.58
CA ALA A 306 -9.43 -21.19 -10.25
C ALA A 306 -8.85 -22.41 -9.52
N SER A 307 -9.41 -22.74 -8.37
CA SER A 307 -9.08 -23.94 -7.59
C SER A 307 -9.74 -25.19 -8.17
#